data_227f8764d1151f623d71c7be9fa9b56f
#
_entry.id   227f8764d1151f623d71c7be9fa9b56f
#
_cell.length_a   1.000
_cell.length_b   1.000
_cell.length_c   1.000
_cell.angle_alpha   90.00
_cell.angle_beta   90.00
_cell.angle_gamma   90.00
#
_symmetry.space_group_name_H-M   'P 1'
#
loop_
_entity.id
_entity.type
_entity.pdbx_description
1 polymer ?
#
loop_
_entity_poly.entity_id
_entity_poly.type
_entity_poly.pdbx_seq_one_letter_code
_entity_poly.pdbx_strand_id
1 'polypeptide(L)'
;MPVFVHLTSHRNIPAIRRGGIVPNRERFRERSVFALPVTPNFQISHQWLRELRRHGGGTIVGVYFRIPDDEPVEVGHYGGLRRPMTAAEAAALMLAAEARDPAVARADDKASKAVSRGRVLPSSPEGYEVAIPRAIRAREIIRIKALPQVVGWRYRPGANGAPPCACICCERGGFGISRLLRRVEAAERSGRSTKINLFGRSEASFRRGERGGE
;
A
#
# COMPACT_ATOMS: atom_id res chain seq x y z
N MET A 1 -8.72 -21.98 7.75
CA MET A 1 -8.86 -20.58 8.25
C MET A 1 -7.59 -19.80 7.92
N PRO A 2 -7.63 -18.93 6.92
CA PRO A 2 -6.47 -18.15 6.53
C PRO A 2 -6.08 -17.13 7.63
N VAL A 3 -4.79 -16.80 7.66
CA VAL A 3 -4.27 -15.75 8.54
C VAL A 3 -4.17 -14.47 7.74
N PHE A 4 -4.66 -13.39 8.32
CA PHE A 4 -4.54 -12.04 7.77
C PHE A 4 -3.65 -11.16 8.66
N VAL A 5 -3.07 -10.14 8.06
CA VAL A 5 -2.32 -9.10 8.77
C VAL A 5 -2.91 -7.73 8.48
N HIS A 6 -3.31 -7.04 9.55
CA HIS A 6 -3.65 -5.62 9.53
C HIS A 6 -2.45 -4.80 9.98
N LEU A 7 -2.07 -3.79 9.20
CA LEU A 7 -0.96 -2.91 9.50
C LEU A 7 -1.47 -1.62 10.14
N THR A 8 -0.97 -1.30 11.32
CA THR A 8 -1.45 -0.12 12.05
C THR A 8 -0.35 0.51 12.91
N SER A 9 -0.60 1.74 13.40
CA SER A 9 0.32 2.38 14.34
C SER A 9 0.39 1.62 15.67
N HIS A 10 1.59 1.50 16.24
CA HIS A 10 1.78 0.92 17.57
C HIS A 10 0.91 1.58 18.66
N ARG A 11 0.55 2.84 18.48
CA ARG A 11 -0.32 3.60 19.41
C ARG A 11 -1.71 2.98 19.55
N ASN A 12 -2.17 2.22 18.54
CA ASN A 12 -3.46 1.57 18.55
C ASN A 12 -3.48 0.24 19.31
N ILE A 13 -2.30 -0.31 19.69
CA ILE A 13 -2.21 -1.62 20.36
C ILE A 13 -3.08 -1.71 21.61
N PRO A 14 -3.08 -0.73 22.55
CA PRO A 14 -3.89 -0.85 23.75
C PRO A 14 -5.39 -0.95 23.47
N ALA A 15 -5.90 -0.18 22.51
CA ALA A 15 -7.30 -0.23 22.08
C ALA A 15 -7.63 -1.57 21.39
N ILE A 16 -6.76 -2.01 20.49
CA ILE A 16 -6.92 -3.27 19.75
C ILE A 16 -6.92 -4.48 20.67
N ARG A 17 -6.07 -4.50 21.69
CA ARG A 17 -6.06 -5.59 22.68
C ARG A 17 -7.35 -5.68 23.49
N ARG A 18 -7.99 -4.54 23.79
CA ARG A 18 -9.24 -4.49 24.54
C ARG A 18 -10.47 -4.81 23.68
N GLY A 19 -10.56 -4.20 22.51
CA GLY A 19 -11.79 -4.21 21.72
C GLY A 19 -11.68 -4.82 20.33
N GLY A 20 -10.47 -5.24 19.91
CA GLY A 20 -10.23 -5.69 18.55
C GLY A 20 -9.97 -4.55 17.57
N ILE A 21 -10.03 -4.85 16.27
CA ILE A 21 -9.81 -3.86 15.21
C ILE A 21 -11.17 -3.32 14.78
N VAL A 22 -11.37 -2.03 14.95
CA VAL A 22 -12.60 -1.33 14.54
C VAL A 22 -12.47 -0.92 13.07
N PRO A 23 -13.51 -1.11 12.25
CA PRO A 23 -13.51 -0.72 10.85
C PRO A 23 -13.31 0.79 10.68
N ASN A 24 -12.45 1.17 9.75
CA ASN A 24 -12.25 2.56 9.39
C ASN A 24 -13.37 3.05 8.46
N ARG A 25 -13.79 4.31 8.62
CA ARG A 25 -14.79 4.91 7.75
C ARG A 25 -14.10 5.38 6.47
N GLU A 26 -14.36 4.73 5.36
CA GLU A 26 -13.99 5.27 4.06
C GLU A 26 -14.89 6.46 3.70
N ARG A 27 -14.31 7.44 3.01
CA ARG A 27 -15.00 8.69 2.68
C ARG A 27 -16.28 8.49 1.86
N PHE A 28 -16.36 7.36 1.12
CA PHE A 28 -17.45 7.06 0.18
C PHE A 28 -17.90 5.59 0.19
N ARG A 29 -17.47 4.77 1.15
CA ARG A 29 -17.76 3.33 1.21
C ARG A 29 -18.11 2.89 2.62
N GLU A 30 -18.64 1.66 2.72
CA GLU A 30 -18.90 1.02 3.99
C GLU A 30 -17.64 0.86 4.84
N ARG A 31 -17.84 0.81 6.15
CA ARG A 31 -16.75 0.64 7.12
C ARG A 31 -16.11 -0.73 6.98
N SER A 32 -14.81 -0.76 6.72
CA SER A 32 -14.07 -2.02 6.56
C SER A 32 -12.75 -2.00 7.33
N VAL A 33 -12.29 -3.20 7.69
CA VAL A 33 -10.93 -3.44 8.17
C VAL A 33 -10.09 -3.87 6.96
N PHE A 34 -9.04 -3.10 6.67
CA PHE A 34 -8.09 -3.44 5.60
C PHE A 34 -7.03 -4.38 6.11
N ALA A 35 -6.82 -5.48 5.40
CA ALA A 35 -5.79 -6.46 5.73
C ALA A 35 -5.27 -7.14 4.46
N LEU A 36 -4.22 -7.92 4.59
CA LEU A 36 -3.73 -8.81 3.54
C LEU A 36 -3.60 -10.23 4.08
N PRO A 37 -3.84 -11.26 3.26
CA PRO A 37 -3.49 -12.62 3.61
C PRO A 37 -1.99 -12.74 3.89
N VAL A 38 -1.64 -13.52 4.90
CA VAL A 38 -0.24 -13.83 5.20
C VAL A 38 0.21 -14.96 4.29
N THR A 39 1.12 -14.65 3.39
CA THR A 39 1.75 -15.58 2.46
C THR A 39 3.20 -15.83 2.87
N PRO A 40 3.89 -16.85 2.29
CA PRO A 40 5.33 -17.04 2.50
C PRO A 40 6.17 -15.82 2.14
N ASN A 41 5.75 -15.03 1.16
CA ASN A 41 6.43 -13.80 0.80
C ASN A 41 6.08 -12.67 1.78
N PHE A 42 7.02 -12.40 2.67
CA PHE A 42 6.86 -11.34 3.67
C PHE A 42 6.62 -9.97 3.04
N GLN A 43 7.25 -9.67 1.92
CA GLN A 43 7.12 -8.36 1.26
C GLN A 43 5.71 -8.16 0.70
N ILE A 44 5.12 -9.16 0.10
CA ILE A 44 3.75 -9.10 -0.43
C ILE A 44 2.74 -8.97 0.70
N SER A 45 2.84 -9.80 1.74
CA SER A 45 1.95 -9.73 2.90
C SER A 45 2.01 -8.38 3.63
N HIS A 46 3.16 -7.69 3.59
CA HIS A 46 3.39 -6.44 4.31
C HIS A 46 3.65 -5.24 3.38
N GLN A 47 3.25 -5.35 2.13
CA GLN A 47 3.57 -4.37 1.09
C GLN A 47 3.17 -2.93 1.41
N TRP A 48 2.11 -2.72 2.20
CA TRP A 48 1.60 -1.41 2.56
C TRP A 48 2.34 -0.73 3.73
N LEU A 49 3.26 -1.42 4.41
CA LEU A 49 3.94 -0.91 5.58
C LEU A 49 4.66 0.42 5.31
N ARG A 50 5.37 0.50 4.21
CA ARG A 50 6.12 1.71 3.84
C ARG A 50 5.21 2.89 3.52
N GLU A 51 4.08 2.66 2.84
CA GLU A 51 3.11 3.70 2.54
C GLU A 51 2.40 4.20 3.80
N LEU A 52 1.98 3.30 4.68
CA LEU A 52 1.35 3.67 5.95
C LEU A 52 2.31 4.48 6.84
N ARG A 53 3.59 4.13 6.89
CA ARG A 53 4.58 4.94 7.61
C ARG A 53 4.75 6.33 7.03
N ARG A 54 4.69 6.44 5.72
CA ARG A 54 4.85 7.71 5.02
C ARG A 54 3.71 8.68 5.35
N HIS A 55 2.49 8.17 5.46
CA HIS A 55 1.30 8.98 5.71
C HIS A 55 0.99 9.20 7.20
N GLY A 56 1.21 8.19 8.04
CA GLY A 56 0.79 8.23 9.45
C GLY A 56 1.89 8.61 10.44
N GLY A 57 3.16 8.51 10.05
CA GLY A 57 4.29 8.65 10.97
C GLY A 57 4.32 7.57 12.07
N GLY A 58 5.46 7.41 12.73
CA GLY A 58 5.60 6.47 13.84
C GLY A 58 5.84 5.01 13.41
N THR A 59 5.89 4.13 14.41
CA THR A 59 6.15 2.70 14.21
C THR A 59 4.87 1.98 13.81
N ILE A 60 4.93 1.23 12.72
CA ILE A 60 3.84 0.35 12.27
C ILE A 60 4.06 -1.05 12.82
N VAL A 61 3.00 -1.67 13.27
CA VAL A 61 2.95 -3.05 13.76
C VAL A 61 2.01 -3.88 12.91
N GLY A 62 2.25 -5.18 12.87
CA GLY A 62 1.34 -6.15 12.27
C GLY A 62 0.44 -6.78 13.34
N VAL A 63 -0.87 -6.68 13.14
CA VAL A 63 -1.88 -7.38 13.93
C VAL A 63 -2.35 -8.57 13.11
N TYR A 64 -2.01 -9.78 13.55
CA TYR A 64 -2.34 -11.02 12.85
C TYR A 64 -3.58 -11.63 13.48
N PHE A 65 -4.51 -12.04 12.65
CA PHE A 65 -5.79 -12.61 13.07
C PHE A 65 -6.26 -13.70 12.11
N ARG A 66 -7.23 -14.50 12.55
CA ARG A 66 -7.90 -15.53 11.74
C ARG A 66 -9.38 -15.21 11.62
N ILE A 67 -9.91 -15.42 10.44
CA ILE A 67 -11.34 -15.37 10.14
C ILE A 67 -11.76 -16.69 9.46
N PRO A 68 -13.06 -17.04 9.48
CA PRO A 68 -13.57 -18.21 8.78
C PRO A 68 -13.20 -18.23 7.29
N ASP A 69 -13.13 -19.42 6.70
CA ASP A 69 -12.81 -19.59 5.28
C ASP A 69 -13.89 -18.97 4.38
N ASP A 70 -15.13 -19.05 4.80
CA ASP A 70 -16.33 -18.53 4.13
C ASP A 70 -16.66 -17.08 4.49
N GLU A 71 -15.85 -16.41 5.32
CA GLU A 71 -16.05 -15.01 5.67
C GLU A 71 -16.11 -14.15 4.41
N PRO A 72 -17.17 -13.35 4.20
CA PRO A 72 -17.25 -12.44 3.06
C PRO A 72 -16.24 -11.31 3.19
N VAL A 73 -15.47 -11.10 2.12
CA VAL A 73 -14.50 -10.02 2.00
C VAL A 73 -14.58 -9.41 0.60
N GLU A 74 -14.08 -8.21 0.46
CA GLU A 74 -13.93 -7.57 -0.84
C GLU A 74 -12.44 -7.44 -1.17
N VAL A 75 -12.05 -7.91 -2.35
CA VAL A 75 -10.66 -7.82 -2.84
C VAL A 75 -10.59 -6.89 -4.02
N GLY A 76 -9.65 -5.99 -3.98
CA GLY A 76 -9.39 -5.06 -5.06
C GLY A 76 -7.96 -4.60 -5.09
N HIS A 77 -7.71 -3.75 -6.05
CA HIS A 77 -6.45 -3.04 -6.19
C HIS A 77 -6.65 -1.61 -5.70
N TYR A 78 -5.66 -1.02 -5.09
CA TYR A 78 -5.74 0.35 -4.56
C TYR A 78 -6.27 1.34 -5.59
N GLY A 79 -7.35 2.03 -5.23
CA GLY A 79 -8.06 2.95 -6.13
C GLY A 79 -8.90 2.30 -7.22
N GLY A 80 -8.96 0.98 -7.28
CA GLY A 80 -9.77 0.20 -8.21
C GLY A 80 -11.11 -0.28 -7.65
N LEU A 81 -11.83 -1.03 -8.49
CA LEU A 81 -13.04 -1.73 -8.06
C LEU A 81 -12.65 -2.93 -7.19
N ARG A 82 -13.45 -3.17 -6.15
CA ARG A 82 -13.35 -4.36 -5.32
C ARG A 82 -14.38 -5.39 -5.78
N ARG A 83 -14.05 -6.66 -5.59
CA ARG A 83 -14.91 -7.81 -5.90
C ARG A 83 -15.18 -8.60 -4.65
N PRO A 84 -16.45 -8.99 -4.41
CA PRO A 84 -16.79 -9.86 -3.31
C PRO A 84 -16.22 -11.26 -3.56
N MET A 85 -15.67 -11.86 -2.50
CA MET A 85 -15.23 -13.26 -2.45
C MET A 85 -15.13 -13.72 -1.01
N THR A 86 -14.79 -14.97 -0.79
CA THR A 86 -14.54 -15.51 0.55
C THR A 86 -13.10 -15.22 0.98
N ALA A 87 -12.85 -15.29 2.29
CA ALA A 87 -11.51 -15.14 2.84
C ALA A 87 -10.53 -16.22 2.32
N ALA A 88 -11.02 -17.44 2.10
CA ALA A 88 -10.23 -18.52 1.51
C ALA A 88 -9.85 -18.21 0.05
N GLU A 89 -10.81 -17.73 -0.75
CA GLU A 89 -10.56 -17.32 -2.13
C GLU A 89 -9.57 -16.15 -2.21
N ALA A 90 -9.69 -15.16 -1.32
CA ALA A 90 -8.75 -14.05 -1.23
C ALA A 90 -7.31 -14.51 -0.92
N ALA A 91 -7.17 -15.47 0.00
CA ALA A 91 -5.87 -16.04 0.32
C ALA A 91 -5.29 -16.85 -0.85
N ALA A 92 -6.11 -17.66 -1.51
CA ALA A 92 -5.70 -18.43 -2.69
C ALA A 92 -5.31 -17.53 -3.87
N LEU A 93 -6.06 -16.46 -4.10
CA LEU A 93 -5.75 -15.45 -5.13
C LEU A 93 -4.37 -14.82 -4.91
N MET A 94 -4.05 -14.44 -3.67
CA MET A 94 -2.76 -13.84 -3.33
C MET A 94 -1.61 -14.84 -3.50
N LEU A 95 -1.78 -16.10 -3.10
CA LEU A 95 -0.78 -17.15 -3.30
C LEU A 95 -0.55 -17.44 -4.78
N ALA A 96 -1.60 -17.50 -5.57
CA ALA A 96 -1.50 -17.71 -7.01
C ALA A 96 -0.80 -16.54 -7.72
N ALA A 97 -1.10 -15.32 -7.31
CA ALA A 97 -0.45 -14.13 -7.84
C ALA A 97 1.04 -14.06 -7.47
N GLU A 98 1.39 -14.50 -6.25
CA GLU A 98 2.77 -14.56 -5.77
C GLU A 98 3.62 -15.62 -6.52
N ALA A 99 3.01 -16.72 -6.93
CA ALA A 99 3.68 -17.80 -7.66
C ALA A 99 4.05 -17.41 -9.11
N ARG A 100 3.47 -16.33 -9.64
CA ARG A 100 3.78 -15.84 -10.99
C ARG A 100 5.06 -15.03 -11.02
N ASP A 101 5.77 -15.08 -12.14
CA ASP A 101 6.89 -14.16 -12.39
C ASP A 101 6.37 -12.70 -12.36
N PRO A 102 6.93 -11.85 -11.50
CA PRO A 102 6.44 -10.46 -11.35
C PRO A 102 6.60 -9.62 -12.63
N ALA A 103 7.58 -9.92 -13.48
CA ALA A 103 7.79 -9.19 -14.72
C ALA A 103 6.73 -9.59 -15.77
N VAL A 104 6.42 -10.88 -15.86
CA VAL A 104 5.38 -11.42 -16.74
C VAL A 104 4.02 -10.92 -16.29
N ALA A 105 3.70 -11.03 -14.99
CA ALA A 105 2.43 -10.56 -14.43
C ALA A 105 2.19 -9.08 -14.73
N ARG A 106 3.20 -8.22 -14.56
CA ARG A 106 3.10 -6.79 -14.86
C ARG A 106 2.94 -6.49 -16.35
N ALA A 107 3.61 -7.27 -17.21
CA ALA A 107 3.47 -7.11 -18.67
C ALA A 107 2.05 -7.48 -19.12
N ASP A 108 1.51 -8.59 -18.62
CA ASP A 108 0.16 -9.05 -18.90
C ASP A 108 -0.89 -8.02 -18.44
N ASP A 109 -0.75 -7.52 -17.22
CA ASP A 109 -1.65 -6.51 -16.66
C ASP A 109 -1.65 -5.22 -17.48
N LYS A 110 -0.47 -4.78 -17.94
CA LYS A 110 -0.32 -3.60 -18.80
C LYS A 110 -0.96 -3.79 -20.17
N ALA A 111 -0.84 -4.98 -20.76
CA ALA A 111 -1.43 -5.31 -22.05
C ALA A 111 -2.94 -5.51 -21.98
N SER A 112 -3.48 -5.83 -20.80
CA SER A 112 -4.89 -6.18 -20.63
C SER A 112 -5.80 -4.95 -20.56
N LYS A 113 -6.62 -4.77 -21.60
CA LYS A 113 -7.71 -3.77 -21.59
C LYS A 113 -8.75 -4.02 -20.50
N ALA A 114 -8.94 -5.27 -20.06
CA ALA A 114 -9.88 -5.63 -19.01
C ALA A 114 -9.37 -5.18 -17.63
N VAL A 115 -8.07 -5.31 -17.37
CA VAL A 115 -7.41 -4.79 -16.16
C VAL A 115 -7.44 -3.27 -16.14
N SER A 116 -7.04 -2.62 -17.24
CA SER A 116 -7.02 -1.15 -17.32
C SER A 116 -8.40 -0.51 -17.16
N ARG A 117 -9.46 -1.22 -17.52
CA ARG A 117 -10.86 -0.80 -17.33
C ARG A 117 -11.47 -1.27 -16.01
N GLY A 118 -10.69 -1.90 -15.14
CA GLY A 118 -11.16 -2.42 -13.85
C GLY A 118 -12.13 -3.62 -13.95
N ARG A 119 -12.25 -4.26 -15.11
CA ARG A 119 -13.13 -5.42 -15.30
C ARG A 119 -12.58 -6.71 -14.72
N VAL A 120 -11.28 -6.81 -14.60
CA VAL A 120 -10.56 -7.96 -14.03
C VAL A 120 -9.54 -7.43 -13.04
N LEU A 121 -9.30 -8.16 -11.97
CA LEU A 121 -8.22 -7.85 -11.03
C LEU A 121 -6.86 -8.06 -11.71
N PRO A 122 -5.87 -7.20 -11.43
CA PRO A 122 -4.51 -7.41 -11.90
C PRO A 122 -3.96 -8.77 -11.47
N SER A 123 -3.10 -9.37 -12.26
CA SER A 123 -2.42 -10.62 -11.91
C SER A 123 -1.19 -10.42 -11.02
N SER A 124 -0.64 -9.21 -11.00
CA SER A 124 0.41 -8.82 -10.06
C SER A 124 -0.16 -8.62 -8.66
N PRO A 125 0.42 -9.21 -7.60
CA PRO A 125 -0.08 -9.06 -6.23
C PRO A 125 0.17 -7.68 -5.65
N GLU A 126 0.89 -6.84 -6.36
CA GLU A 126 1.26 -5.50 -5.92
C GLU A 126 0.06 -4.56 -5.93
N GLY A 127 -0.21 -3.91 -4.78
CA GLY A 127 -1.31 -2.96 -4.62
C GLY A 127 -2.66 -3.58 -4.30
N TYR A 128 -2.72 -4.88 -4.07
CA TYR A 128 -3.92 -5.52 -3.56
C TYR A 128 -4.26 -5.03 -2.15
N GLU A 129 -5.54 -4.98 -1.88
CA GLU A 129 -6.11 -4.77 -0.55
C GLU A 129 -7.33 -5.67 -0.37
N VAL A 130 -7.49 -6.17 0.84
CA VAL A 130 -8.67 -6.92 1.25
C VAL A 130 -9.41 -6.10 2.28
N ALA A 131 -10.68 -5.82 2.00
CA ALA A 131 -11.59 -5.11 2.88
C ALA A 131 -12.53 -6.12 3.55
N ILE A 132 -12.52 -6.15 4.87
CA ILE A 132 -13.38 -7.01 5.68
C ILE A 132 -14.48 -6.12 6.26
N PRO A 133 -15.77 -6.32 5.88
CA PRO A 133 -16.85 -5.38 6.19
C PRO A 133 -17.38 -5.49 7.63
N ARG A 134 -16.52 -5.86 8.57
CA ARG A 134 -16.83 -5.93 9.99
C ARG A 134 -15.62 -5.65 10.88
N ALA A 135 -15.85 -5.50 12.15
CA ALA A 135 -14.80 -5.46 13.17
C ALA A 135 -14.14 -6.84 13.32
N ILE A 136 -12.85 -6.86 13.60
CA ILE A 136 -12.12 -8.07 14.02
C ILE A 136 -12.11 -8.08 15.54
N ARG A 137 -12.74 -9.08 16.13
CA ARG A 137 -12.85 -9.21 17.58
C ARG A 137 -11.48 -9.52 18.21
N ALA A 138 -11.25 -9.09 19.45
CA ALA A 138 -9.97 -9.35 20.13
C ALA A 138 -9.60 -10.83 20.19
N ARG A 139 -10.58 -11.74 20.30
CA ARG A 139 -10.37 -13.20 20.31
C ARG A 139 -9.94 -13.80 18.96
N GLU A 140 -10.13 -13.10 17.87
CA GLU A 140 -9.69 -13.51 16.53
C GLU A 140 -8.21 -13.15 16.30
N ILE A 141 -7.66 -12.25 17.14
CA ILE A 141 -6.27 -11.81 17.06
C ILE A 141 -5.37 -12.87 17.68
N ILE A 142 -4.46 -13.40 16.88
CA ILE A 142 -3.52 -14.45 17.30
C ILE A 142 -2.19 -13.87 17.78
N ARG A 143 -1.78 -12.73 17.27
CA ARG A 143 -0.53 -12.06 17.69
C ARG A 143 -0.44 -10.61 17.18
N ILE A 144 0.36 -9.83 17.88
CA ILE A 144 0.79 -8.50 17.44
C ILE A 144 2.31 -8.49 17.41
N LYS A 145 2.91 -8.09 16.28
CA LYS A 145 4.37 -8.06 16.08
C LYS A 145 4.86 -6.68 15.68
N ALA A 146 6.01 -6.30 16.23
CA ALA A 146 6.84 -5.27 15.63
C ALA A 146 7.33 -5.74 14.26
N LEU A 147 7.40 -4.82 13.30
CA LEU A 147 7.80 -5.12 11.93
C LEU A 147 9.10 -4.40 11.58
N PRO A 148 9.92 -4.96 10.68
CA PRO A 148 11.08 -4.26 10.12
C PRO A 148 10.59 -3.04 9.34
N GLN A 149 10.79 -1.86 9.91
CA GLN A 149 10.21 -0.60 9.40
C GLN A 149 10.78 -0.15 8.04
N VAL A 150 11.72 -0.85 7.49
CA VAL A 150 12.33 -0.62 6.16
C VAL A 150 11.71 -1.49 5.07
N VAL A 151 10.85 -2.43 5.44
CA VAL A 151 10.19 -3.35 4.52
C VAL A 151 8.98 -2.69 3.84
N GLY A 152 8.65 -3.21 2.70
CA GLY A 152 7.60 -2.69 1.84
C GLY A 152 8.17 -1.80 0.73
N TRP A 153 7.44 -1.71 -0.33
CA TRP A 153 7.74 -0.86 -1.48
C TRP A 153 6.60 0.13 -1.66
N ARG A 154 6.87 1.18 -2.39
CA ARG A 154 5.88 2.20 -2.65
C ARG A 154 5.04 1.79 -3.84
N TYR A 155 3.78 1.51 -3.59
CA TYR A 155 2.83 1.30 -4.66
C TYR A 155 2.37 2.64 -5.26
N ARG A 156 2.19 2.65 -6.57
CA ARG A 156 1.63 3.77 -7.31
C ARG A 156 0.54 3.26 -8.24
N PRO A 157 -0.72 3.61 -7.97
CA PRO A 157 -1.80 3.35 -8.90
C PRO A 157 -1.47 3.93 -10.28
N GLY A 158 -1.73 3.17 -11.33
CA GLY A 158 -1.46 3.60 -12.71
C GLY A 158 -0.01 3.56 -13.17
N ALA A 159 0.93 3.24 -12.29
CA ALA A 159 2.33 3.07 -12.70
C ALA A 159 2.60 1.74 -13.41
N ASN A 160 1.68 0.77 -13.30
CA ASN A 160 1.72 -0.53 -14.00
C ASN A 160 3.11 -1.18 -14.00
N GLY A 161 3.79 -1.21 -12.85
CA GLY A 161 5.13 -1.74 -12.73
C GLY A 161 6.26 -0.85 -13.26
N ALA A 162 5.97 0.39 -13.63
CA ALA A 162 7.02 1.36 -13.94
C ALA A 162 7.96 1.54 -12.74
N PRO A 163 9.27 1.75 -12.97
CA PRO A 163 10.20 2.00 -11.89
C PRO A 163 9.71 3.16 -11.01
N PRO A 164 10.03 3.16 -9.73
CA PRO A 164 9.67 4.25 -8.85
C PRO A 164 10.16 5.57 -9.43
N CYS A 165 9.37 6.64 -9.28
CA CYS A 165 9.80 7.93 -9.78
C CYS A 165 11.13 8.33 -9.12
N ALA A 166 11.94 9.06 -9.84
CA ALA A 166 13.17 9.69 -9.36
C ALA A 166 12.91 10.85 -8.38
N CYS A 167 11.82 10.83 -7.61
CA CYS A 167 11.60 11.82 -6.58
C CYS A 167 12.40 11.45 -5.32
N ILE A 168 12.83 12.46 -4.58
CA ILE A 168 13.59 12.30 -3.33
C ILE A 168 12.96 11.30 -2.36
N CYS A 169 11.63 11.21 -2.34
CA CYS A 169 10.92 10.27 -1.47
C CYS A 169 11.05 8.81 -1.93
N CYS A 170 11.21 8.55 -3.23
CA CYS A 170 11.41 7.21 -3.78
C CYS A 170 12.90 6.83 -3.79
N GLU A 171 13.76 7.76 -4.21
CA GLU A 171 15.19 7.55 -4.36
C GLU A 171 15.89 7.28 -3.01
N ARG A 172 15.51 8.00 -1.96
CA ARG A 172 16.14 7.91 -0.65
C ARG A 172 15.28 7.28 0.43
N GLY A 173 14.14 6.69 0.09
CA GLY A 173 13.25 6.12 1.08
C GLY A 173 12.76 7.12 2.12
N GLY A 174 12.55 8.37 1.71
CA GLY A 174 12.06 9.43 2.60
C GLY A 174 10.72 9.05 3.21
N PHE A 175 10.69 8.85 4.53
CA PHE A 175 9.53 8.41 5.26
C PHE A 175 8.85 9.60 5.96
N GLY A 176 7.56 9.81 5.65
CA GLY A 176 6.72 10.81 6.30
C GLY A 176 6.62 12.14 5.55
N ILE A 177 5.40 12.65 5.47
CA ILE A 177 5.07 13.94 4.83
C ILE A 177 5.88 15.08 5.45
N SER A 178 6.02 15.10 6.77
CA SER A 178 6.76 16.15 7.49
C SER A 178 8.24 16.21 7.12
N ARG A 179 8.84 15.05 6.79
CA ARG A 179 10.24 15.02 6.34
C ARG A 179 10.37 15.44 4.89
N LEU A 180 9.37 15.14 4.07
CA LEU A 180 9.29 15.59 2.70
C LEU A 180 9.11 17.11 2.66
N LEU A 181 8.18 17.68 3.42
CA LEU A 181 7.94 19.11 3.51
C LEU A 181 9.18 19.87 3.96
N ARG A 182 9.87 19.42 5.02
CA ARG A 182 11.13 20.05 5.47
C ARG A 182 12.22 20.06 4.38
N ARG A 183 12.25 19.04 3.52
CA ARG A 183 13.20 19.00 2.39
C ARG A 183 12.80 19.91 1.24
N VAL A 184 11.51 20.05 0.99
CA VAL A 184 10.99 21.03 0.03
C VAL A 184 11.35 22.44 0.47
N GLU A 185 11.03 22.78 1.72
CA GLU A 185 11.35 24.10 2.31
C GLU A 185 12.86 24.37 2.32
N ALA A 186 13.69 23.34 2.57
CA ALA A 186 15.14 23.49 2.51
C ALA A 186 15.64 23.68 1.07
N ALA A 187 15.03 23.04 0.09
CA ALA A 187 15.37 23.19 -1.33
C ALA A 187 14.94 24.56 -1.86
N GLU A 188 13.77 25.04 -1.47
CA GLU A 188 13.28 26.39 -1.80
C GLU A 188 14.19 27.47 -1.22
N ARG A 189 14.58 27.34 0.05
CA ARG A 189 15.54 28.27 0.69
C ARG A 189 16.92 28.27 0.02
N SER A 190 17.32 27.17 -0.60
CA SER A 190 18.59 27.08 -1.34
C SER A 190 18.48 27.55 -2.80
N GLY A 191 17.37 28.12 -3.23
CA GLY A 191 17.14 28.59 -4.59
C GLY A 191 16.97 27.48 -5.64
N ARG A 192 16.84 26.23 -5.19
CA ARG A 192 16.55 25.10 -6.07
C ARG A 192 15.05 24.92 -6.18
N SER A 193 14.48 25.39 -7.29
CA SER A 193 13.05 25.17 -7.58
C SER A 193 12.77 23.69 -7.76
N THR A 194 12.15 23.07 -6.75
CA THR A 194 11.59 21.72 -6.85
C THR A 194 10.08 21.84 -6.94
N LYS A 195 9.52 21.78 -8.14
CA LYS A 195 8.08 21.59 -8.31
C LYS A 195 7.72 20.17 -7.86
N ILE A 196 7.21 20.05 -6.65
CA ILE A 196 6.65 18.79 -6.16
C ILE A 196 5.18 18.77 -6.52
N ASN A 197 4.84 17.97 -7.52
CA ASN A 197 3.46 17.67 -7.81
C ASN A 197 2.96 16.65 -6.76
N LEU A 198 2.02 17.05 -5.90
CA LEU A 198 1.41 16.22 -4.86
C LEU A 198 0.76 14.93 -5.42
N PHE A 199 0.54 14.87 -6.73
CA PHE A 199 0.03 13.70 -7.46
C PHE A 199 1.09 12.87 -8.17
N GLY A 200 2.36 13.10 -7.91
CA GLY A 200 3.41 12.13 -8.22
C GLY A 200 4.14 12.25 -9.56
N ARG A 201 4.09 13.37 -10.24
CA ARG A 201 5.06 13.68 -11.31
C ARG A 201 5.98 14.81 -10.84
N SER A 202 7.28 14.56 -10.75
CA SER A 202 8.29 15.59 -10.67
C SER A 202 8.69 15.95 -12.11
N GLU A 203 8.23 17.08 -12.59
CA GLU A 203 8.86 17.69 -13.75
C GLU A 203 10.06 18.48 -13.25
N ALA A 204 11.24 17.91 -13.40
CA ALA A 204 12.49 18.64 -13.29
C ALA A 204 12.64 19.47 -14.59
N SER A 205 12.16 20.69 -14.60
CA SER A 205 12.49 21.63 -15.66
C SER A 205 13.91 22.15 -15.43
N PHE A 206 14.84 21.57 -16.15
CA PHE A 206 16.19 22.07 -16.29
C PHE A 206 16.12 23.35 -17.14
N ARG A 207 16.08 24.53 -16.53
CA ARG A 207 16.36 25.76 -17.26
C ARG A 207 17.87 25.78 -17.54
N ARG A 208 18.21 25.44 -18.76
CA ARG A 208 19.52 25.75 -19.34
C ARG A 208 19.63 27.28 -19.43
N GLY A 209 20.49 27.88 -18.62
CA GLY A 209 20.76 29.30 -18.69
C GLY A 209 21.37 29.61 -20.07
N GLU A 210 20.66 30.41 -20.84
CA GLU A 210 21.23 31.14 -21.95
C GLU A 210 22.23 32.13 -21.37
N ARG A 211 23.49 31.84 -21.56
CA ARG A 211 24.53 32.87 -21.56
C ARG A 211 24.57 33.40 -22.97
N GLY A 212 23.88 34.52 -23.20
CA GLY A 212 24.12 35.39 -24.34
C GLY A 212 25.54 35.91 -24.28
N GLY A 213 26.23 35.81 -25.40
CA GLY A 213 27.49 36.49 -25.62
C GLY A 213 27.29 37.96 -25.93
N GLU A 214 28.24 38.73 -25.52
CA GLU A 214 28.91 39.82 -26.26
C GLU A 214 30.32 39.86 -25.72
#